data_8916d22c345ac5d5f7629060f3913f41
#
_entry.id   8916d22c345ac5d5f7629060f3913f41
#
_cell.length_a   1.000
_cell.length_b   1.000
_cell.length_c   1.000
_cell.angle_alpha   90.00
_cell.angle_beta   90.00
_cell.angle_gamma   90.00
#
_symmetry.space_group_name_H-M   'P 1'
#
loop_
_entity.id
_entity.type
_entity.pdbx_description
1 polymer ?
#
loop_
_entity_poly.entity_id
_entity_poly.type
_entity_poly.pdbx_seq_one_letter_code
_entity_poly.pdbx_strand_id
1 'polypeptide(L)'
;QMNLEIFDKQGYSYTVQMSIHAVNKDEQYYVQLDDILDSTGKSILKDANGTALPNTAVSLGLVGGGAAAQPNGVTPNATYGAATLNYVKGSGLFESVGLAAGTAYDPQTGAGKKLGLNFDATTFPNFQNVEIDFSSTFNYDKNGVATLAAVSGLEGTGEGSGFRQGGLSGITVQNNGVIYGTYDNGQRKVLRKIAVATFA
;
A
#
# COMPACT_ATOMS: atom_id res chain seq x y z
N GLN A 1 -10.64 4.37 -11.13
CA GLN A 1 -9.29 3.82 -11.04
C GLN A 1 -8.48 4.69 -10.08
N MET A 2 -7.68 4.08 -9.24
CA MET A 2 -6.82 4.71 -8.24
C MET A 2 -5.39 4.22 -8.48
N ASN A 3 -4.43 5.13 -8.42
CA ASN A 3 -3.01 4.82 -8.52
C ASN A 3 -2.34 5.15 -7.19
N LEU A 4 -1.57 4.19 -6.65
CA LEU A 4 -0.79 4.35 -5.44
C LEU A 4 0.68 4.10 -5.76
N GLU A 5 1.57 5.03 -5.41
CA GLU A 5 3.01 4.83 -5.52
C GLU A 5 3.53 4.06 -4.31
N ILE A 6 4.28 3.01 -4.57
CA ILE A 6 4.99 2.21 -3.55
C ILE A 6 6.46 2.09 -3.89
N PHE A 7 7.28 1.74 -2.90
CA PHE A 7 8.71 1.53 -3.08
C PHE A 7 9.10 0.14 -2.59
N ASP A 8 10.03 -0.49 -3.30
CA ASP A 8 10.64 -1.73 -2.82
C ASP A 8 11.74 -1.44 -1.76
N LYS A 9 12.35 -2.50 -1.23
CA LYS A 9 13.45 -2.40 -0.24
C LYS A 9 14.70 -1.70 -0.79
N GLN A 10 14.85 -1.59 -2.09
CA GLN A 10 15.95 -0.92 -2.77
C GLN A 10 15.62 0.53 -3.12
N GLY A 11 14.35 0.94 -2.95
CA GLY A 11 13.87 2.29 -3.21
C GLY A 11 13.47 2.55 -4.66
N TYR A 12 13.25 1.51 -5.46
CA TYR A 12 12.63 1.65 -6.77
C TYR A 12 11.13 1.89 -6.62
N SER A 13 10.60 2.82 -7.41
CA SER A 13 9.17 3.14 -7.38
C SER A 13 8.36 2.25 -8.30
N TYR A 14 7.16 1.92 -7.86
CA TYR A 14 6.15 1.17 -8.59
C TYR A 14 4.79 1.83 -8.44
N THR A 15 3.96 1.75 -9.46
CA THR A 15 2.59 2.24 -9.44
C THR A 15 1.60 1.09 -9.32
N VAL A 16 0.94 0.98 -8.19
CA VAL A 16 -0.17 0.04 -7.97
C VAL A 16 -1.43 0.65 -8.56
N GLN A 17 -2.04 -0.05 -9.50
CA GLN A 17 -3.31 0.33 -10.12
C GLN A 17 -4.43 -0.49 -9.52
N MET A 18 -5.43 0.20 -8.99
CA MET A 18 -6.61 -0.41 -8.39
C MET A 18 -7.88 0.24 -8.94
N SER A 19 -8.94 -0.53 -8.98
CA SER A 19 -10.27 -0.02 -9.34
C SER A 19 -11.29 -0.35 -8.27
N ILE A 20 -12.28 0.52 -8.13
CA ILE A 20 -13.44 0.32 -7.25
C ILE A 20 -14.67 0.20 -8.12
N HIS A 21 -15.47 -0.83 -7.84
CA HIS A 21 -16.68 -1.16 -8.56
C HIS A 21 -17.86 -1.25 -7.60
N ALA A 22 -19.02 -0.80 -8.01
CA ALA A 22 -20.25 -1.02 -7.27
C ALA A 22 -20.73 -2.46 -7.45
N VAL A 23 -21.16 -3.09 -6.37
CA VAL A 23 -21.77 -4.43 -6.40
C VAL A 23 -23.26 -4.32 -6.70
N ASN A 24 -23.94 -3.40 -6.03
CA ASN A 24 -25.37 -3.16 -6.14
C ASN A 24 -25.73 -1.72 -5.74
N LYS A 25 -27.03 -1.41 -5.72
CA LYS A 25 -27.54 -0.10 -5.28
C LYS A 25 -27.51 0.12 -3.75
N ASP A 26 -27.05 -0.87 -2.98
CA ASP A 26 -27.10 -0.85 -1.51
C ASP A 26 -25.78 -0.40 -0.88
N GLU A 27 -25.03 0.50 -1.55
CA GLU A 27 -23.80 1.11 -1.04
C GLU A 27 -22.66 0.09 -0.77
N GLN A 28 -22.72 -1.06 -1.47
CA GLN A 28 -21.69 -2.07 -1.45
C GLN A 28 -20.79 -1.93 -2.66
N TYR A 29 -19.49 -1.97 -2.40
CA TYR A 29 -18.45 -1.87 -3.40
C TYR A 29 -17.45 -2.99 -3.20
N TYR A 30 -16.58 -3.15 -4.19
CA TYR A 30 -15.35 -3.91 -4.03
C TYR A 30 -14.20 -3.15 -4.67
N VAL A 31 -13.04 -3.32 -4.10
CA VAL A 31 -11.77 -2.87 -4.63
C VAL A 31 -11.05 -4.08 -5.22
N GLN A 32 -10.43 -3.91 -6.38
CA GLN A 32 -9.60 -4.94 -7.00
C GLN A 32 -8.23 -4.39 -7.39
N LEU A 33 -7.24 -5.26 -7.38
CA LEU A 33 -5.93 -4.98 -7.92
C LEU A 33 -5.96 -5.24 -9.44
N ASP A 34 -5.69 -4.20 -10.22
CA ASP A 34 -5.68 -4.29 -11.68
C ASP A 34 -4.27 -4.63 -12.20
N ASP A 35 -3.25 -3.88 -11.77
CA ASP A 35 -1.86 -4.10 -12.17
C ASP A 35 -0.88 -3.42 -11.21
N ILE A 36 0.41 -3.76 -11.31
CA ILE A 36 1.51 -3.03 -10.69
C ILE A 36 2.55 -2.76 -11.77
N LEU A 37 2.83 -1.49 -11.98
CA LEU A 37 3.75 -1.04 -13.02
C LEU A 37 5.08 -0.58 -12.42
N ASP A 38 6.18 -0.90 -13.07
CA ASP A 38 7.49 -0.32 -12.77
C ASP A 38 7.61 1.13 -13.29
N SER A 39 8.73 1.78 -13.02
CA SER A 39 9.01 3.16 -13.45
C SER A 39 9.02 3.35 -14.98
N THR A 40 9.09 2.27 -15.75
CA THR A 40 9.00 2.29 -17.23
C THR A 40 7.59 2.10 -17.75
N GLY A 41 6.61 1.83 -16.84
CA GLY A 41 5.23 1.53 -17.18
C GLY A 41 4.99 0.07 -17.56
N LYS A 42 5.96 -0.82 -17.33
CA LYS A 42 5.84 -2.25 -17.57
C LYS A 42 5.23 -2.94 -16.36
N SER A 43 4.28 -3.85 -16.60
CA SER A 43 3.69 -4.68 -15.54
C SER A 43 4.73 -5.64 -14.95
N ILE A 44 4.82 -5.66 -13.62
CA ILE A 44 5.60 -6.65 -12.88
C ILE A 44 4.78 -7.91 -12.53
N LEU A 45 3.47 -7.87 -12.78
CA LEU A 45 2.55 -8.99 -12.55
C LEU A 45 2.39 -9.90 -13.77
N LYS A 46 3.18 -9.66 -14.81
CA LYS A 46 3.21 -10.48 -16.04
C LYS A 46 4.62 -10.99 -16.29
N ASP A 47 4.70 -12.20 -16.82
CA ASP A 47 5.97 -12.76 -17.27
C ASP A 47 6.49 -12.10 -18.56
N ALA A 48 7.65 -12.55 -19.05
CA ALA A 48 8.25 -12.01 -20.28
C ALA A 48 7.38 -12.20 -21.54
N ASN A 49 6.43 -13.14 -21.50
CA ASN A 49 5.49 -13.44 -22.58
C ASN A 49 4.18 -12.64 -22.46
N GLY A 50 4.03 -11.82 -21.40
CA GLY A 50 2.80 -11.09 -21.11
C GLY A 50 1.72 -11.91 -20.42
N THR A 51 2.04 -13.14 -19.98
CA THR A 51 1.11 -13.99 -19.23
C THR A 51 1.07 -13.53 -17.78
N ALA A 52 -0.14 -13.42 -17.22
CA ALA A 52 -0.31 -13.04 -15.82
C ALA A 52 0.35 -14.05 -14.89
N LEU A 53 1.09 -13.56 -13.88
CA LEU A 53 1.60 -14.38 -12.79
C LEU A 53 0.42 -14.97 -11.99
N PRO A 54 0.61 -16.07 -11.27
CA PRO A 54 -0.44 -16.64 -10.43
C PRO A 54 -0.83 -15.67 -9.31
N ASN A 55 -2.09 -15.73 -8.88
CA ASN A 55 -2.62 -14.91 -7.77
C ASN A 55 -1.93 -15.15 -6.42
N THR A 56 -1.12 -16.20 -6.30
CA THR A 56 -0.26 -16.44 -5.15
C THR A 56 0.95 -15.51 -5.11
N ALA A 57 1.35 -14.92 -6.23
CA ALA A 57 2.49 -14.01 -6.31
C ALA A 57 2.21 -12.67 -5.63
N VAL A 58 1.00 -12.13 -5.84
CA VAL A 58 0.49 -10.91 -5.17
C VAL A 58 -0.99 -11.11 -4.89
N SER A 59 -1.46 -10.70 -3.72
CA SER A 59 -2.87 -10.81 -3.34
C SER A 59 -3.33 -9.66 -2.45
N LEU A 60 -4.63 -9.34 -2.54
CA LEU A 60 -5.30 -8.52 -1.56
C LEU A 60 -5.83 -9.39 -0.42
N GLY A 61 -5.55 -8.99 0.82
CA GLY A 61 -5.95 -9.73 2.01
C GLY A 61 -6.17 -8.82 3.21
N LEU A 62 -6.57 -9.41 4.33
CA LEU A 62 -6.66 -8.67 5.59
C LEU A 62 -5.27 -8.42 6.17
N VAL A 63 -5.09 -7.26 6.79
CA VAL A 63 -3.87 -6.96 7.57
C VAL A 63 -3.77 -7.94 8.74
N GLY A 64 -2.59 -8.55 8.92
CA GLY A 64 -2.38 -9.60 9.92
C GLY A 64 -2.64 -11.02 9.41
N GLY A 65 -3.03 -11.16 8.15
CA GLY A 65 -3.26 -12.44 7.46
C GLY A 65 -4.73 -12.80 7.33
N GLY A 66 -5.01 -13.68 6.38
CA GLY A 66 -6.36 -14.10 6.04
C GLY A 66 -6.86 -13.54 4.71
N ALA A 67 -7.76 -14.27 4.08
CA ALA A 67 -8.39 -13.84 2.85
C ALA A 67 -9.40 -12.72 3.11
N ALA A 68 -9.37 -11.69 2.26
CA ALA A 68 -10.41 -10.68 2.27
C ALA A 68 -11.75 -11.28 1.79
N ALA A 69 -12.86 -10.82 2.38
CA ALA A 69 -14.18 -11.20 1.92
C ALA A 69 -14.39 -10.74 0.47
N GLN A 70 -14.99 -11.62 -0.32
CA GLN A 70 -15.30 -11.36 -1.72
C GLN A 70 -16.72 -10.77 -1.84
N PRO A 71 -16.98 -9.94 -2.86
CA PRO A 71 -18.31 -9.39 -3.08
C PRO A 71 -19.31 -10.50 -3.42
N ASN A 72 -20.50 -10.44 -2.79
CA ASN A 72 -21.58 -11.38 -3.06
C ASN A 72 -22.23 -11.10 -4.41
N GLY A 73 -22.49 -12.15 -5.19
CA GLY A 73 -23.25 -12.05 -6.44
C GLY A 73 -22.54 -11.41 -7.62
N VAL A 74 -21.24 -11.10 -7.46
CA VAL A 74 -20.38 -10.57 -8.52
C VAL A 74 -19.11 -11.41 -8.57
N THR A 75 -18.71 -11.82 -9.76
CA THR A 75 -17.38 -12.42 -9.97
C THR A 75 -16.42 -11.30 -10.41
N PRO A 76 -15.53 -10.84 -9.53
CA PRO A 76 -14.54 -9.84 -9.94
C PRO A 76 -13.67 -10.39 -11.06
N ASN A 77 -13.43 -9.59 -12.09
CA ASN A 77 -12.44 -9.93 -13.11
C ASN A 77 -11.02 -9.57 -12.62
N ALA A 78 -10.69 -10.10 -11.44
CA ALA A 78 -9.45 -9.78 -10.75
C ALA A 78 -8.56 -11.02 -10.66
N THR A 79 -7.50 -11.04 -11.48
CA THR A 79 -6.48 -12.10 -11.42
C THR A 79 -5.77 -12.11 -10.06
N TYR A 80 -5.60 -10.95 -9.43
CA TYR A 80 -4.79 -10.78 -8.21
C TYR A 80 -5.60 -10.54 -6.94
N GLY A 81 -6.92 -10.71 -7.02
CA GLY A 81 -7.83 -10.62 -5.90
C GLY A 81 -8.63 -9.33 -5.86
N ALA A 82 -9.74 -9.43 -5.16
CA ALA A 82 -10.64 -8.34 -4.85
C ALA A 82 -11.01 -8.41 -3.36
N ALA A 83 -11.55 -7.31 -2.83
CA ALA A 83 -12.00 -7.23 -1.46
C ALA A 83 -13.24 -6.36 -1.38
N THR A 84 -14.19 -6.73 -0.54
CA THR A 84 -15.36 -5.89 -0.25
C THR A 84 -14.94 -4.54 0.30
N LEU A 85 -15.68 -3.50 -0.04
CA LEU A 85 -15.56 -2.16 0.54
C LEU A 85 -16.98 -1.71 0.90
N ASN A 86 -17.24 -1.59 2.19
CA ASN A 86 -18.55 -1.38 2.75
C ASN A 86 -18.69 0.02 3.32
N TYR A 87 -19.86 0.62 3.10
CA TYR A 87 -20.26 1.90 3.68
C TYR A 87 -21.60 1.75 4.40
N VAL A 88 -21.79 2.52 5.45
CA VAL A 88 -23.04 2.53 6.21
C VAL A 88 -24.15 3.12 5.36
N LYS A 89 -25.21 2.33 5.13
CA LYS A 89 -26.36 2.71 4.31
C LYS A 89 -27.00 4.00 4.81
N GLY A 90 -27.20 4.93 3.90
CA GLY A 90 -27.87 6.22 4.16
C GLY A 90 -26.94 7.31 4.71
N SER A 91 -25.83 6.97 5.37
CA SER A 91 -24.85 7.98 5.83
C SER A 91 -23.62 8.06 4.92
N GLY A 92 -23.31 7.01 4.16
CA GLY A 92 -22.14 6.90 3.33
C GLY A 92 -20.81 6.89 4.10
N LEU A 93 -20.85 6.73 5.42
CA LEU A 93 -19.64 6.59 6.24
C LEU A 93 -18.96 5.26 5.97
N PHE A 94 -17.64 5.24 6.04
CA PHE A 94 -16.86 4.02 5.94
C PHE A 94 -17.30 3.01 7.02
N GLU A 95 -17.57 1.77 6.63
CA GLU A 95 -17.94 0.70 7.54
C GLU A 95 -16.78 -0.31 7.69
N SER A 96 -16.28 -0.85 6.57
CA SER A 96 -15.14 -1.77 6.58
C SER A 96 -14.61 -2.05 5.18
N VAL A 97 -13.40 -2.62 5.12
CA VAL A 97 -12.80 -3.19 3.91
C VAL A 97 -12.36 -4.63 4.17
N GLY A 98 -12.60 -5.51 3.21
CA GLY A 98 -12.22 -6.94 3.29
C GLY A 98 -13.05 -7.77 4.26
N LEU A 99 -14.09 -7.21 4.88
CA LEU A 99 -15.05 -7.93 5.73
C LEU A 99 -16.37 -8.15 5.00
N ALA A 100 -17.17 -9.09 5.50
CA ALA A 100 -18.50 -9.32 4.95
C ALA A 100 -19.37 -8.05 5.06
N ALA A 101 -20.30 -7.88 4.12
CA ALA A 101 -21.23 -6.75 4.13
C ALA A 101 -22.01 -6.66 5.46
N GLY A 102 -22.15 -5.43 5.98
CA GLY A 102 -22.79 -5.17 7.27
C GLY A 102 -21.95 -5.53 8.49
N THR A 103 -20.65 -5.81 8.28
CA THR A 103 -19.69 -6.01 9.37
C THR A 103 -18.80 -4.78 9.48
N ALA A 104 -18.93 -4.03 10.57
CA ALA A 104 -18.08 -2.88 10.85
C ALA A 104 -16.63 -3.31 11.17
N TYR A 105 -15.68 -2.42 10.89
CA TYR A 105 -14.31 -2.63 11.34
C TYR A 105 -14.22 -2.64 12.87
N ASP A 106 -13.27 -3.37 13.41
CA ASP A 106 -13.02 -3.40 14.86
C ASP A 106 -12.15 -2.18 15.27
N PRO A 107 -12.67 -1.25 16.06
CA PRO A 107 -11.93 -0.06 16.49
C PRO A 107 -10.78 -0.38 17.45
N GLN A 108 -10.77 -1.55 18.11
CA GLN A 108 -9.73 -1.94 19.07
C GLN A 108 -8.53 -2.58 18.37
N THR A 109 -8.80 -3.47 17.43
CA THR A 109 -7.75 -4.18 16.69
C THR A 109 -7.41 -3.53 15.35
N GLY A 110 -8.31 -2.69 14.81
CA GLY A 110 -8.23 -2.10 13.48
C GLY A 110 -8.55 -3.10 12.36
N ALA A 111 -9.02 -4.30 12.68
CA ALA A 111 -9.38 -5.30 11.68
C ALA A 111 -10.52 -4.78 10.79
N GLY A 112 -10.35 -4.87 9.48
CA GLY A 112 -11.31 -4.34 8.50
C GLY A 112 -11.19 -2.85 8.21
N LYS A 113 -10.21 -2.14 8.79
CA LYS A 113 -9.90 -0.75 8.50
C LYS A 113 -8.94 -0.61 7.32
N LYS A 114 -7.99 -1.52 7.25
CA LYS A 114 -6.91 -1.56 6.26
C LYS A 114 -6.98 -2.84 5.44
N LEU A 115 -6.56 -2.73 4.20
CA LEU A 115 -6.36 -3.86 3.30
C LEU A 115 -4.87 -4.08 3.09
N GLY A 116 -4.43 -5.32 3.16
CA GLY A 116 -3.06 -5.72 2.88
C GLY A 116 -2.86 -6.03 1.39
N LEU A 117 -1.88 -5.40 0.77
CA LEU A 117 -1.31 -5.84 -0.49
C LEU A 117 -0.11 -6.74 -0.15
N ASN A 118 -0.28 -8.04 -0.32
CA ASN A 118 0.67 -9.06 0.12
C ASN A 118 1.48 -9.56 -1.07
N PHE A 119 2.80 -9.55 -0.92
CA PHE A 119 3.76 -10.03 -1.90
C PHE A 119 4.35 -11.36 -1.45
N ASP A 120 4.37 -12.35 -2.35
CA ASP A 120 5.10 -13.60 -2.11
C ASP A 120 6.61 -13.35 -2.10
N ALA A 121 7.26 -13.66 -0.98
CA ALA A 121 8.69 -13.41 -0.81
C ALA A 121 9.60 -14.21 -1.76
N THR A 122 9.10 -15.31 -2.35
CA THR A 122 9.84 -16.09 -3.33
C THR A 122 9.84 -15.41 -4.70
N THR A 123 8.68 -14.90 -5.10
CA THR A 123 8.51 -14.21 -6.40
C THR A 123 9.00 -12.77 -6.34
N PHE A 124 8.74 -12.08 -5.20
CA PHE A 124 9.06 -10.68 -4.99
C PHE A 124 9.91 -10.46 -3.72
N PRO A 125 11.17 -10.93 -3.67
CA PRO A 125 12.01 -10.90 -2.46
C PRO A 125 12.34 -9.46 -1.98
N ASN A 126 12.28 -8.50 -2.89
CA ASN A 126 12.58 -7.10 -2.60
C ASN A 126 11.36 -6.30 -2.13
N PHE A 127 10.15 -6.87 -2.19
CA PHE A 127 8.96 -6.19 -1.73
C PHE A 127 8.67 -6.49 -0.25
N GLN A 128 7.95 -5.59 0.37
CA GLN A 128 7.28 -5.78 1.66
C GLN A 128 5.79 -5.66 1.44
N ASN A 129 5.01 -6.27 2.33
CA ASN A 129 3.57 -6.08 2.32
C ASN A 129 3.23 -4.61 2.61
N VAL A 130 2.25 -4.09 1.88
CA VAL A 130 1.78 -2.71 2.00
C VAL A 130 0.39 -2.70 2.61
N GLU A 131 0.17 -1.83 3.58
CA GLU A 131 -1.15 -1.61 4.17
C GLU A 131 -1.79 -0.37 3.55
N ILE A 132 -3.02 -0.51 3.09
CA ILE A 132 -3.80 0.56 2.47
C ILE A 132 -4.99 0.86 3.37
N ASP A 133 -5.03 2.06 3.96
CA ASP A 133 -6.09 2.51 4.84
C ASP A 133 -7.23 3.14 4.03
N PHE A 134 -8.43 2.58 4.16
CA PHE A 134 -9.65 3.06 3.51
C PHE A 134 -10.55 3.87 4.45
N SER A 135 -10.20 4.00 5.72
CA SER A 135 -11.08 4.59 6.75
C SER A 135 -11.42 6.07 6.55
N SER A 136 -10.65 6.78 5.73
CA SER A 136 -10.92 8.17 5.36
C SER A 136 -11.79 8.33 4.12
N THR A 137 -12.27 7.22 3.54
CA THR A 137 -13.13 7.25 2.37
C THR A 137 -14.60 7.44 2.75
N PHE A 138 -15.35 8.11 1.88
CA PHE A 138 -16.79 8.34 2.05
C PHE A 138 -17.51 8.03 0.75
N ASN A 139 -18.72 7.51 0.86
CA ASN A 139 -19.62 7.35 -0.27
C ASN A 139 -20.62 8.49 -0.29
N TYR A 140 -20.36 9.51 -1.12
CA TYR A 140 -21.29 10.60 -1.37
C TYR A 140 -21.89 10.50 -2.77
N ASP A 141 -23.19 10.68 -2.88
CA ASP A 141 -23.81 10.96 -4.19
C ASP A 141 -23.46 12.40 -4.63
N LYS A 142 -22.47 12.49 -5.50
CA LYS A 142 -22.04 13.71 -6.19
C LYS A 142 -22.42 13.65 -7.67
N ASN A 143 -23.69 13.36 -7.98
CA ASN A 143 -24.17 13.25 -9.36
C ASN A 143 -23.31 12.28 -10.24
N GLY A 144 -22.92 11.15 -9.64
CA GLY A 144 -22.14 10.12 -10.32
C GLY A 144 -20.65 10.41 -10.49
N VAL A 145 -20.13 11.46 -9.86
CA VAL A 145 -18.68 11.74 -9.87
C VAL A 145 -18.03 11.18 -8.61
N ALA A 146 -17.28 10.10 -8.77
CA ALA A 146 -16.46 9.53 -7.70
C ALA A 146 -15.02 10.05 -7.84
N THR A 147 -14.49 10.62 -6.77
CA THR A 147 -13.07 11.00 -6.66
C THR A 147 -12.42 10.22 -5.54
N LEU A 148 -11.45 9.39 -5.86
CA LEU A 148 -10.61 8.72 -4.87
C LEU A 148 -9.16 9.01 -5.24
N ALA A 149 -8.43 9.60 -4.31
CA ALA A 149 -6.99 9.84 -4.43
C ALA A 149 -6.26 9.03 -3.37
N ALA A 150 -5.17 8.37 -3.77
CA ALA A 150 -4.25 7.75 -2.84
C ALA A 150 -3.26 8.79 -2.32
N VAL A 151 -3.03 8.77 -1.02
CA VAL A 151 -2.03 9.62 -0.35
C VAL A 151 -1.02 8.70 0.32
N SER A 152 0.27 8.92 0.05
CA SER A 152 1.33 8.23 0.78
C SER A 152 1.30 8.62 2.26
N GLY A 153 1.67 7.68 3.15
CA GLY A 153 1.69 7.94 4.59
C GLY A 153 2.62 9.09 4.95
N LEU A 154 2.40 9.68 6.13
CA LEU A 154 3.18 10.81 6.63
C LEU A 154 4.61 10.38 6.98
N GLU A 155 5.59 11.11 6.45
CA GLU A 155 7.00 10.93 6.79
C GLU A 155 7.22 11.10 8.31
N GLY A 156 7.93 10.17 8.92
CA GLY A 156 8.24 10.19 10.35
C GLY A 156 7.25 9.48 11.27
N THR A 157 6.09 9.04 10.78
CA THR A 157 5.11 8.27 11.58
C THR A 157 5.33 6.76 11.53
N GLY A 158 6.20 6.28 10.65
CA GLY A 158 6.39 4.86 10.36
C GLY A 158 5.28 4.25 9.49
N GLU A 159 4.25 5.01 9.19
CA GLU A 159 3.18 4.63 8.29
C GLU A 159 3.47 5.18 6.88
N GLY A 160 3.50 4.28 5.89
CA GLY A 160 3.77 4.63 4.51
C GLY A 160 5.20 5.14 4.24
N SER A 161 6.17 4.62 4.99
CA SER A 161 7.57 5.05 4.98
C SER A 161 8.42 4.43 3.86
N GLY A 162 7.84 4.18 2.70
CA GLY A 162 8.61 3.83 1.52
C GLY A 162 9.44 5.04 1.07
N PHE A 163 10.76 4.84 0.87
CA PHE A 163 11.65 5.89 0.39
C PHE A 163 12.22 5.50 -0.97
N ARG A 164 12.22 6.46 -1.90
CA ARG A 164 12.96 6.28 -3.14
C ARG A 164 14.46 6.12 -2.85
N GLN A 165 15.17 5.49 -3.76
CA GLN A 165 16.62 5.41 -3.70
C GLN A 165 17.21 6.84 -3.66
N GLY A 166 18.09 7.11 -2.67
CA GLY A 166 18.72 8.41 -2.49
C GLY A 166 20.20 8.37 -2.84
N GLY A 167 20.66 9.40 -3.54
CA GLY A 167 22.08 9.70 -3.73
C GLY A 167 22.65 10.39 -2.49
N LEU A 168 23.91 10.08 -2.13
CA LEU A 168 24.59 10.77 -1.03
C LEU A 168 24.75 12.26 -1.37
N SER A 169 24.12 13.14 -0.62
CA SER A 169 24.15 14.60 -0.83
C SER A 169 25.11 15.33 0.12
N GLY A 170 25.48 14.72 1.25
CA GLY A 170 26.39 15.33 2.20
C GLY A 170 26.89 14.38 3.27
N ILE A 171 28.00 14.75 3.91
CA ILE A 171 28.57 14.02 5.05
C ILE A 171 28.75 15.01 6.21
N THR A 172 28.33 14.60 7.40
CA THR A 172 28.49 15.38 8.63
C THR A 172 29.18 14.54 9.69
N VAL A 173 30.20 15.09 10.35
CA VAL A 173 30.89 14.47 11.47
C VAL A 173 30.45 15.17 12.74
N GLN A 174 29.95 14.42 13.72
CA GLN A 174 29.58 14.95 15.03
C GLN A 174 30.77 14.95 15.98
N ASN A 175 30.71 15.78 17.05
CA ASN A 175 31.76 15.91 18.05
C ASN A 175 32.09 14.59 18.80
N ASN A 176 31.15 13.64 18.79
CA ASN A 176 31.33 12.29 19.36
C ASN A 176 31.97 11.30 18.39
N GLY A 177 32.45 11.77 17.24
CA GLY A 177 33.10 10.97 16.19
C GLY A 177 32.15 10.17 15.31
N VAL A 178 30.83 10.36 15.42
CA VAL A 178 29.87 9.69 14.55
C VAL A 178 29.78 10.42 13.21
N ILE A 179 29.94 9.68 12.11
CA ILE A 179 29.82 10.17 10.74
C ILE A 179 28.43 9.82 10.21
N TYR A 180 27.72 10.83 9.75
CA TYR A 180 26.41 10.67 9.10
C TYR A 180 26.51 11.00 7.62
N GLY A 181 25.85 10.18 6.80
CA GLY A 181 25.51 10.52 5.42
C GLY A 181 24.11 11.09 5.36
N THR A 182 23.94 12.20 4.67
CA THR A 182 22.64 12.76 4.30
C THR A 182 22.39 12.45 2.84
N TYR A 183 21.18 12.01 2.51
CA TYR A 183 20.79 11.60 1.16
C TYR A 183 19.74 12.58 0.59
N ASP A 184 19.67 12.66 -0.73
CA ASP A 184 18.73 13.57 -1.43
C ASP A 184 17.24 13.16 -1.31
N ASN A 185 17.00 11.96 -0.77
CA ASN A 185 15.66 11.48 -0.41
C ASN A 185 15.24 11.85 1.03
N GLY A 186 15.98 12.75 1.70
CA GLY A 186 15.72 13.17 3.07
C GLY A 186 16.26 12.24 4.16
N GLN A 187 16.77 11.05 3.79
CA GLN A 187 17.29 10.12 4.78
C GLN A 187 18.66 10.53 5.33
N ARG A 188 18.88 10.19 6.62
CA ARG A 188 20.17 10.34 7.28
C ARG A 188 20.59 9.01 7.89
N LYS A 189 21.75 8.49 7.52
CA LYS A 189 22.28 7.21 8.02
C LYS A 189 23.63 7.40 8.70
N VAL A 190 23.85 6.65 9.80
CA VAL A 190 25.19 6.52 10.38
C VAL A 190 26.05 5.69 9.43
N LEU A 191 27.11 6.28 8.91
CA LEU A 191 28.05 5.61 8.03
C LEU A 191 29.16 4.91 8.84
N ARG A 192 29.74 5.62 9.83
CA ARG A 192 30.84 5.11 10.67
C ARG A 192 30.97 5.93 11.96
N LYS A 193 31.74 5.39 12.92
CA LYS A 193 32.19 6.12 14.09
C LYS A 193 33.70 6.12 14.13
N ILE A 194 34.31 7.31 14.33
CA ILE A 194 35.75 7.47 14.55
C ILE A 194 36.00 7.36 16.06
N ALA A 195 37.01 6.60 16.47
CA ALA A 195 37.44 6.60 17.85
C ALA A 195 38.14 7.94 18.15
N VAL A 196 37.62 8.65 19.18
CA VAL A 196 38.23 9.90 19.64
C VAL A 196 38.85 9.64 21.02
N ALA A 197 40.12 9.92 21.16
CA ALA A 197 40.83 9.87 22.44
C ALA A 197 41.11 11.30 22.89
N THR A 198 40.76 11.62 24.13
CA THR A 198 41.16 12.85 24.83
C THR A 198 42.40 12.54 25.70
N PHE A 199 43.44 13.29 25.49
CA PHE A 199 44.64 13.23 26.35
C PHE A 199 44.57 14.38 27.35
N ALA A 200 44.79 14.09 28.62
CA ALA A 200 44.92 15.09 29.67
C ALA A 200 46.34 15.57 29.75
#